data_6997e66eb13676393d56c82aadbb8f3e
#
_entry.id   6997e66eb13676393d56c82aadbb8f3e
#
_cell.length_a   1.000
_cell.length_b   1.000
_cell.length_c   1.000
_cell.angle_alpha   90.00
_cell.angle_beta   90.00
_cell.angle_gamma   90.00
#
_symmetry.space_group_name_H-M   'P 1'
#
loop_
_entity.id
_entity.type
_entity.pdbx_description
1 polymer ?
#
loop_
_entity_poly.entity_id
_entity_poly.type
_entity_poly.pdbx_seq_one_letter_code
_entity_poly.pdbx_strand_id
1 'polypeptide(L)'
;MNSRRKFVGALLAGAVAVGAAWATPALSADQVIRVGTLKLIHGITPFFYERFTPAGYKFEIVTFDTPTDGKNAVVTRSVDFGTYGLAAATLGGAAGEPVVIIGAQCNRGMAVVAGAKSAINSIKDLAGKKVAILPGSTQEVVILDRLKMEGMSIKDIQPIRVSFSDMPAALERGDIDAYVGAEPGPSISVAKGVGKIVEFPYSTPTGSVNMVMTTHQAMLKDNPDLVKTFLAMHRKATEYAMGNRGAFIDMAMQKLGQPRPTIEIAAPNVELTWNTDADWVTRAKYYGSQMLEMKQIRQLPDYSSFINTSFVAEVARLK
;
A
#
# COMPACT_ATOMS: atom_id res chain seq x y z
N MET A 1 -40.95 -54.34 -74.25
CA MET A 1 -39.64 -54.75 -74.81
C MET A 1 -38.56 -54.44 -73.83
N ASN A 2 -37.97 -55.48 -73.26
CA ASN A 2 -36.56 -55.65 -72.83
C ASN A 2 -35.90 -54.50 -72.12
N SER A 3 -35.22 -54.64 -71.02
CA SER A 3 -34.25 -55.69 -70.67
C SER A 3 -33.89 -55.62 -69.19
N ARG A 4 -33.72 -56.74 -68.58
CA ARG A 4 -33.13 -56.98 -67.22
C ARG A 4 -31.65 -56.59 -67.23
N ARG A 5 -31.16 -55.96 -66.14
CA ARG A 5 -29.80 -56.20 -65.71
C ARG A 5 -29.73 -56.19 -64.14
N LYS A 6 -29.30 -57.32 -63.64
CA LYS A 6 -28.89 -57.61 -62.28
C LYS A 6 -27.61 -56.83 -61.98
N PHE A 7 -27.52 -56.25 -60.80
CA PHE A 7 -26.23 -55.90 -60.23
C PHE A 7 -26.10 -56.45 -58.82
N VAL A 8 -25.01 -57.12 -58.68
CA VAL A 8 -24.54 -57.90 -57.55
C VAL A 8 -24.18 -56.97 -56.40
N GLY A 9 -24.50 -57.33 -55.15
CA GLY A 9 -24.09 -56.62 -53.95
C GLY A 9 -22.64 -56.80 -53.66
N ALA A 10 -22.00 -55.69 -53.19
CA ALA A 10 -20.72 -55.70 -52.51
C ALA A 10 -20.91 -55.05 -51.15
N LEU A 11 -20.87 -55.88 -50.10
CA LEU A 11 -20.77 -55.46 -48.70
C LEU A 11 -19.35 -54.85 -48.46
N LEU A 12 -19.31 -53.59 -48.29
CA LEU A 12 -18.12 -52.90 -47.74
C LEU A 12 -18.32 -52.74 -46.25
N ALA A 13 -17.58 -53.51 -45.45
CA ALA A 13 -17.42 -53.32 -43.99
C ALA A 13 -16.57 -52.07 -43.72
N GLY A 14 -17.24 -50.97 -43.32
CA GLY A 14 -16.56 -49.76 -42.87
C GLY A 14 -16.10 -49.96 -41.43
N ALA A 15 -14.79 -50.03 -41.21
CA ALA A 15 -14.19 -49.96 -39.88
C ALA A 15 -14.36 -48.54 -39.33
N VAL A 16 -15.18 -48.37 -38.32
CA VAL A 16 -15.28 -47.12 -37.53
C VAL A 16 -14.05 -47.07 -36.62
N ALA A 17 -13.05 -46.31 -37.04
CA ALA A 17 -11.94 -45.92 -36.14
C ALA A 17 -12.45 -44.90 -35.12
N VAL A 18 -12.73 -45.34 -33.91
CA VAL A 18 -12.95 -44.46 -32.76
C VAL A 18 -11.63 -43.78 -32.40
N GLY A 19 -11.41 -42.61 -32.98
CA GLY A 19 -10.31 -41.72 -32.56
C GLY A 19 -10.59 -41.21 -31.16
N ALA A 20 -9.90 -41.75 -30.17
CA ALA A 20 -9.83 -41.16 -28.84
C ALA A 20 -9.13 -39.79 -28.97
N ALA A 21 -9.94 -38.73 -29.09
CA ALA A 21 -9.45 -37.37 -28.96
C ALA A 21 -8.92 -37.19 -27.50
N TRP A 22 -7.65 -37.24 -27.36
CA TRP A 22 -7.01 -36.84 -26.11
C TRP A 22 -7.30 -35.34 -25.96
N ALA A 23 -8.29 -35.00 -25.13
CA ALA A 23 -8.54 -33.65 -24.71
C ALA A 23 -7.29 -33.18 -23.92
N THR A 24 -6.41 -32.44 -24.58
CA THR A 24 -5.38 -31.67 -23.86
C THR A 24 -6.13 -30.76 -22.90
N PRO A 25 -5.81 -30.81 -21.58
CA PRO A 25 -6.41 -29.86 -20.66
C PRO A 25 -6.07 -28.46 -21.20
N ALA A 26 -7.09 -27.68 -21.52
CA ALA A 26 -6.92 -26.28 -21.84
C ALA A 26 -6.23 -25.66 -20.61
N LEU A 27 -5.01 -25.16 -20.76
CA LEU A 27 -4.36 -24.34 -19.74
C LEU A 27 -5.33 -23.19 -19.49
N SER A 28 -5.98 -23.21 -18.33
CA SER A 28 -6.79 -22.08 -17.87
C SER A 28 -5.87 -20.86 -17.85
N ALA A 29 -6.29 -19.78 -18.50
CA ALA A 29 -5.53 -18.52 -18.45
C ALA A 29 -5.41 -18.09 -16.99
N ASP A 30 -4.22 -17.58 -16.61
CA ASP A 30 -3.98 -17.10 -15.27
C ASP A 30 -5.00 -16.02 -14.87
N GLN A 31 -5.53 -16.11 -13.66
CA GLN A 31 -6.40 -15.08 -13.11
C GLN A 31 -5.55 -13.84 -12.82
N VAL A 32 -5.86 -12.74 -13.49
CA VAL A 32 -5.17 -11.46 -13.29
C VAL A 32 -5.73 -10.77 -12.05
N ILE A 33 -4.85 -10.42 -11.12
CA ILE A 33 -5.16 -9.70 -9.88
C ILE A 33 -4.42 -8.37 -9.90
N ARG A 34 -5.19 -7.27 -9.82
CA ARG A 34 -4.64 -5.92 -9.82
C ARG A 34 -4.40 -5.45 -8.41
N VAL A 35 -3.19 -5.02 -8.13
CA VAL A 35 -2.79 -4.51 -6.81
C VAL A 35 -2.32 -3.07 -6.93
N GLY A 36 -3.03 -2.16 -6.27
CA GLY A 36 -2.68 -0.76 -6.18
C GLY A 36 -1.62 -0.50 -5.12
N THR A 37 -0.62 0.32 -5.40
CA THR A 37 0.38 0.74 -4.41
C THR A 37 0.85 2.16 -4.64
N LEU A 38 1.45 2.79 -3.62
CA LEU A 38 2.01 4.13 -3.74
C LEU A 38 3.43 4.09 -4.31
N LYS A 39 3.80 5.12 -5.07
CA LYS A 39 5.18 5.35 -5.57
C LYS A 39 6.11 5.82 -4.45
N LEU A 40 6.19 5.04 -3.38
CA LEU A 40 7.00 5.29 -2.19
C LEU A 40 7.73 4.01 -1.80
N ILE A 41 8.80 4.11 -1.03
CA ILE A 41 9.54 2.94 -0.53
C ILE A 41 8.65 2.03 0.35
N HIS A 42 7.62 2.59 0.98
CA HIS A 42 6.58 1.88 1.73
C HIS A 42 5.76 0.91 0.86
N GLY A 43 5.59 1.24 -0.43
CA GLY A 43 4.81 0.47 -1.39
C GLY A 43 5.63 -0.54 -2.20
N ILE A 44 6.83 -0.92 -1.74
CA ILE A 44 7.76 -1.73 -2.55
C ILE A 44 7.42 -3.22 -2.55
N THR A 45 6.76 -3.75 -1.50
CA THR A 45 6.47 -5.18 -1.35
C THR A 45 5.78 -5.80 -2.58
N PRO A 46 4.77 -5.17 -3.22
CA PRO A 46 4.09 -5.73 -4.38
C PRO A 46 5.01 -6.05 -5.56
N PHE A 47 6.15 -5.38 -5.70
CA PHE A 47 7.09 -5.65 -6.79
C PHE A 47 7.91 -6.93 -6.60
N PHE A 48 7.79 -7.59 -5.45
CA PHE A 48 8.35 -8.92 -5.19
C PHE A 48 7.36 -10.06 -5.43
N TYR A 49 6.09 -9.77 -5.74
CA TYR A 49 5.02 -10.77 -5.83
C TYR A 49 5.28 -11.84 -6.88
N GLU A 50 5.84 -11.48 -8.04
CA GLU A 50 6.15 -12.43 -9.11
C GLU A 50 6.93 -13.65 -8.61
N ARG A 51 7.84 -13.44 -7.63
CA ARG A 51 8.66 -14.48 -7.02
C ARG A 51 7.85 -15.52 -6.22
N PHE A 52 6.67 -15.15 -5.74
CA PHE A 52 5.84 -15.93 -4.82
C PHE A 52 4.45 -16.23 -5.36
N THR A 53 4.17 -15.81 -6.59
CA THR A 53 2.87 -15.98 -7.23
C THR A 53 2.57 -17.46 -7.44
N PRO A 54 1.47 -17.98 -6.89
CA PRO A 54 1.05 -19.36 -7.14
C PRO A 54 0.66 -19.57 -8.62
N ALA A 55 0.75 -20.82 -9.08
CA ALA A 55 0.25 -21.20 -10.40
C ALA A 55 -1.24 -20.84 -10.55
N GLY A 56 -1.63 -20.38 -11.72
CA GLY A 56 -3.00 -19.95 -12.03
C GLY A 56 -3.30 -18.48 -11.67
N TYR A 57 -2.30 -17.73 -11.16
CA TYR A 57 -2.45 -16.30 -10.86
C TYR A 57 -1.38 -15.47 -11.56
N LYS A 58 -1.74 -14.23 -11.90
CA LYS A 58 -0.82 -13.18 -12.35
C LYS A 58 -1.16 -11.90 -11.60
N PHE A 59 -0.14 -11.22 -11.05
CA PHE A 59 -0.32 -9.93 -10.39
C PHE A 59 0.09 -8.77 -11.29
N GLU A 60 -0.79 -7.78 -11.41
CA GLU A 60 -0.53 -6.51 -12.09
C GLU A 60 -0.46 -5.41 -11.05
N ILE A 61 0.67 -4.70 -11.00
CA ILE A 61 0.89 -3.63 -10.02
C ILE A 61 0.57 -2.28 -10.65
N VAL A 62 -0.42 -1.59 -10.06
CA VAL A 62 -0.86 -0.25 -10.45
C VAL A 62 -0.32 0.75 -9.42
N THR A 63 0.41 1.77 -9.86
CA THR A 63 1.00 2.75 -8.94
C THR A 63 0.19 4.05 -8.90
N PHE A 64 0.04 4.61 -7.71
CA PHE A 64 -0.65 5.87 -7.45
C PHE A 64 0.28 6.88 -6.80
N ASP A 65 0.01 8.17 -7.04
CA ASP A 65 0.78 9.28 -6.46
C ASP A 65 0.20 9.73 -5.10
N THR A 66 -1.10 9.50 -4.86
CA THR A 66 -1.75 9.88 -3.60
C THR A 66 -2.48 8.71 -2.93
N PRO A 67 -2.57 8.70 -1.58
CA PRO A 67 -3.35 7.70 -0.85
C PRO A 67 -4.84 7.70 -1.22
N THR A 68 -5.39 8.86 -1.57
CA THR A 68 -6.79 9.02 -1.98
C THR A 68 -7.08 8.29 -3.29
N ASP A 69 -6.17 8.37 -4.27
CA ASP A 69 -6.31 7.65 -5.55
C ASP A 69 -6.29 6.14 -5.33
N GLY A 70 -5.37 5.66 -4.47
CA GLY A 70 -5.31 4.24 -4.10
C GLY A 70 -6.60 3.74 -3.43
N LYS A 71 -7.16 4.52 -2.48
CA LYS A 71 -8.44 4.23 -1.86
C LYS A 71 -9.59 4.21 -2.88
N ASN A 72 -9.67 5.22 -3.74
CA ASN A 72 -10.71 5.31 -4.76
C ASN A 72 -10.65 4.13 -5.74
N ALA A 73 -9.45 3.68 -6.12
CA ALA A 73 -9.28 2.53 -7.00
C ALA A 73 -9.82 1.23 -6.38
N VAL A 74 -9.71 1.03 -5.06
CA VAL A 74 -10.32 -0.09 -4.34
C VAL A 74 -11.85 0.05 -4.31
N VAL A 75 -12.35 1.23 -3.95
CA VAL A 75 -13.80 1.49 -3.87
C VAL A 75 -14.50 1.27 -5.21
N THR A 76 -13.87 1.71 -6.31
CA THR A 76 -14.40 1.53 -7.67
C THR A 76 -14.08 0.17 -8.29
N ARG A 77 -13.35 -0.69 -7.57
CA ARG A 77 -12.87 -2.00 -8.04
C ARG A 77 -11.98 -1.92 -9.30
N SER A 78 -11.31 -0.78 -9.51
CA SER A 78 -10.29 -0.64 -10.55
C SER A 78 -9.04 -1.46 -10.21
N VAL A 79 -8.83 -1.73 -8.92
CA VAL A 79 -7.90 -2.72 -8.39
C VAL A 79 -8.62 -3.65 -7.42
N ASP A 80 -8.11 -4.88 -7.28
CA ASP A 80 -8.67 -5.90 -6.38
C ASP A 80 -8.19 -5.68 -4.94
N PHE A 81 -6.95 -5.27 -4.78
CA PHE A 81 -6.30 -4.93 -3.51
C PHE A 81 -5.59 -3.60 -3.62
N GLY A 82 -5.51 -2.87 -2.51
CA GLY A 82 -4.82 -1.59 -2.46
C GLY A 82 -3.91 -1.47 -1.24
N THR A 83 -2.72 -0.88 -1.43
CA THR A 83 -1.80 -0.54 -0.35
C THR A 83 -1.57 0.96 -0.34
N TYR A 84 -2.04 1.62 0.73
CA TYR A 84 -1.97 3.07 0.90
C TYR A 84 -2.09 3.46 2.38
N GLY A 85 -1.98 4.75 2.68
CA GLY A 85 -1.96 5.26 4.04
C GLY A 85 -3.25 4.99 4.82
N LEU A 86 -3.12 4.67 6.11
CA LEU A 86 -4.22 4.41 7.05
C LEU A 86 -5.23 5.56 7.09
N ALA A 87 -4.79 6.82 6.95
CA ALA A 87 -5.69 7.98 6.91
C ALA A 87 -6.73 7.87 5.80
N ALA A 88 -6.31 7.58 4.56
CA ALA A 88 -7.22 7.47 3.43
C ALA A 88 -8.20 6.29 3.60
N ALA A 89 -7.74 5.16 4.15
CA ALA A 89 -8.63 4.05 4.50
C ALA A 89 -9.67 4.49 5.54
N THR A 90 -9.24 5.16 6.62
CA THR A 90 -10.12 5.65 7.70
C THR A 90 -11.13 6.68 7.19
N LEU A 91 -10.71 7.60 6.29
CA LEU A 91 -11.64 8.53 5.62
C LEU A 91 -12.74 7.78 4.87
N GLY A 92 -12.36 6.76 4.10
CA GLY A 92 -13.32 5.92 3.37
C GLY A 92 -14.26 5.16 4.30
N GLY A 93 -13.74 4.47 5.31
CA GLY A 93 -14.53 3.74 6.29
C GLY A 93 -15.50 4.65 7.07
N ALA A 94 -15.06 5.85 7.48
CA ALA A 94 -15.88 6.84 8.15
C ALA A 94 -16.98 7.43 7.26
N ALA A 95 -16.75 7.48 5.95
CA ALA A 95 -17.74 7.90 4.95
C ALA A 95 -18.72 6.77 4.56
N GLY A 96 -18.54 5.55 5.08
CA GLY A 96 -19.35 4.39 4.72
C GLY A 96 -19.01 3.80 3.35
N GLU A 97 -17.84 4.12 2.78
CA GLU A 97 -17.36 3.50 1.54
C GLU A 97 -17.04 2.01 1.78
N PRO A 98 -17.25 1.14 0.77
CA PRO A 98 -17.11 -0.31 0.92
C PRO A 98 -15.63 -0.75 0.92
N VAL A 99 -14.81 -0.13 1.72
CA VAL A 99 -13.39 -0.45 1.90
C VAL A 99 -13.18 -1.15 3.24
N VAL A 100 -12.33 -2.19 3.26
CA VAL A 100 -11.95 -2.91 4.46
C VAL A 100 -10.44 -3.09 4.54
N ILE A 101 -9.86 -2.89 5.71
CA ILE A 101 -8.46 -3.19 6.00
C ILE A 101 -8.35 -4.69 6.28
N ILE A 102 -7.45 -5.36 5.56
CA ILE A 102 -7.21 -6.80 5.65
C ILE A 102 -5.81 -7.15 6.17
N GLY A 103 -4.94 -6.15 6.35
CA GLY A 103 -3.58 -6.34 6.85
C GLY A 103 -2.81 -5.03 6.94
N ALA A 104 -1.64 -5.07 7.55
CA ALA A 104 -0.68 -3.98 7.52
C ALA A 104 0.22 -4.11 6.28
N GLN A 105 0.77 -2.98 5.80
CA GLN A 105 1.72 -2.93 4.70
C GLN A 105 3.09 -2.43 5.16
N CYS A 106 3.09 -1.38 5.96
CA CYS A 106 4.31 -0.73 6.40
C CYS A 106 4.06 0.08 7.67
N ASN A 107 5.02 0.04 8.57
CA ASN A 107 5.16 0.97 9.67
C ASN A 107 6.33 1.94 9.41
N ARG A 108 6.40 3.03 10.17
CA ARG A 108 7.50 4.02 10.12
C ARG A 108 7.58 4.75 8.77
N GLY A 109 8.77 5.19 8.39
CA GLY A 109 9.04 5.88 7.10
C GLY A 109 8.49 7.30 7.01
N MET A 110 8.18 7.94 8.13
CA MET A 110 7.76 9.34 8.21
C MET A 110 8.82 10.15 8.94
N ALA A 111 9.06 11.37 8.49
CA ALA A 111 9.95 12.30 9.19
C ALA A 111 9.47 13.75 9.08
N VAL A 112 9.77 14.53 10.11
CA VAL A 112 9.77 15.99 10.07
C VAL A 112 11.14 16.42 9.60
N VAL A 113 11.20 17.15 8.50
CA VAL A 113 12.44 17.61 7.87
C VAL A 113 12.42 19.13 7.80
N ALA A 114 13.53 19.77 8.16
CA ALA A 114 13.72 21.21 8.03
C ALA A 114 14.93 21.53 7.15
N GLY A 115 15.04 22.76 6.67
CA GLY A 115 16.21 23.21 5.93
C GLY A 115 17.49 22.95 6.70
N ALA A 116 18.54 22.44 6.04
CA ALA A 116 19.78 21.99 6.70
C ALA A 116 20.43 23.08 7.56
N LYS A 117 20.33 24.35 7.14
CA LYS A 117 20.91 25.52 7.85
C LYS A 117 19.88 26.27 8.70
N SER A 118 18.64 25.78 8.81
CA SER A 118 17.60 26.42 9.60
C SER A 118 17.84 26.26 11.11
N ALA A 119 17.26 27.15 11.90
CA ALA A 119 17.27 27.07 13.36
C ALA A 119 16.21 26.09 13.90
N ILE A 120 15.45 25.38 13.02
CA ILE A 120 14.42 24.42 13.42
C ILE A 120 15.09 23.13 13.87
N ASN A 121 15.01 22.79 15.16
CA ASN A 121 15.61 21.60 15.79
C ASN A 121 14.59 20.76 16.57
N SER A 122 13.36 21.27 16.73
CA SER A 122 12.28 20.61 17.45
C SER A 122 10.93 20.91 16.79
N ILE A 123 9.88 20.20 17.21
CA ILE A 123 8.51 20.48 16.77
C ILE A 123 8.06 21.89 17.18
N LYS A 124 8.49 22.38 18.33
CA LYS A 124 8.15 23.75 18.80
C LYS A 124 8.70 24.84 17.88
N ASP A 125 9.83 24.59 17.23
CA ASP A 125 10.45 25.56 16.32
C ASP A 125 9.67 25.69 14.98
N LEU A 126 8.67 24.85 14.75
CA LEU A 126 7.76 24.97 13.60
C LEU A 126 6.77 26.14 13.75
N ALA A 127 6.67 26.75 14.95
CA ALA A 127 5.77 27.89 15.17
C ALA A 127 6.05 29.03 14.18
N GLY A 128 5.01 29.45 13.46
CA GLY A 128 5.08 30.50 12.43
C GLY A 128 5.80 30.11 11.14
N LYS A 129 6.26 28.86 10.99
CA LYS A 129 7.00 28.38 9.82
C LYS A 129 6.06 27.85 8.72
N LYS A 130 6.51 27.95 7.46
CA LYS A 130 5.87 27.31 6.30
C LYS A 130 6.18 25.82 6.33
N VAL A 131 5.20 25.00 6.73
CA VAL A 131 5.37 23.55 6.85
C VAL A 131 4.54 22.85 5.76
N ALA A 132 5.22 22.13 4.87
CA ALA A 132 4.52 21.35 3.87
C ALA A 132 3.89 20.10 4.48
N ILE A 133 2.62 19.89 4.16
CA ILE A 133 1.78 18.77 4.57
C ILE A 133 0.98 18.31 3.36
N LEU A 134 0.79 16.99 3.22
CA LEU A 134 -0.15 16.43 2.24
C LEU A 134 -1.47 16.10 2.94
N PRO A 135 -2.55 16.87 2.71
CA PRO A 135 -3.85 16.62 3.31
C PRO A 135 -4.40 15.22 2.97
N GLY A 136 -5.04 14.57 3.96
CA GLY A 136 -5.58 13.21 3.83
C GLY A 136 -4.52 12.10 3.91
N SER A 137 -3.27 12.44 4.23
CA SER A 137 -2.20 11.49 4.45
C SER A 137 -2.06 11.07 5.92
N THR A 138 -1.41 9.93 6.15
CA THR A 138 -1.05 9.48 7.50
C THR A 138 -0.13 10.47 8.19
N GLN A 139 0.78 11.10 7.44
CA GLN A 139 1.73 12.11 7.92
C GLN A 139 1.02 13.36 8.47
N GLU A 140 -0.10 13.77 7.86
CA GLU A 140 -0.90 14.88 8.37
C GLU A 140 -1.43 14.58 9.78
N VAL A 141 -2.04 13.43 9.98
CA VAL A 141 -2.60 13.07 11.29
C VAL A 141 -1.51 12.97 12.35
N VAL A 142 -0.38 12.35 12.00
CA VAL A 142 0.75 12.17 12.92
C VAL A 142 1.36 13.51 13.34
N ILE A 143 1.54 14.47 12.40
CA ILE A 143 2.07 15.79 12.78
C ILE A 143 1.08 16.59 13.61
N LEU A 144 -0.21 16.50 13.31
CA LEU A 144 -1.23 17.20 14.12
C LEU A 144 -1.28 16.66 15.54
N ASP A 145 -1.21 15.33 15.71
CA ASP A 145 -1.12 14.69 17.02
C ASP A 145 0.18 15.10 17.75
N ARG A 146 1.28 15.17 17.01
CA ARG A 146 2.58 15.56 17.57
C ARG A 146 2.64 17.06 17.98
N LEU A 147 2.04 17.95 17.17
CA LEU A 147 1.87 19.37 17.52
C LEU A 147 1.05 19.51 18.81
N LYS A 148 -0.06 18.77 18.92
CA LYS A 148 -0.91 18.76 20.12
C LYS A 148 -0.15 18.36 21.39
N MET A 149 0.74 17.37 21.32
CA MET A 149 1.58 16.99 22.45
C MET A 149 2.52 18.11 22.91
N GLU A 150 2.92 19.02 22.02
CA GLU A 150 3.70 20.21 22.36
C GLU A 150 2.85 21.43 22.77
N GLY A 151 1.53 21.24 22.91
CA GLY A 151 0.59 22.33 23.21
C GLY A 151 0.31 23.25 22.02
N MET A 152 0.60 22.78 20.81
CA MET A 152 0.43 23.49 19.54
C MET A 152 -0.72 22.92 18.73
N SER A 153 -1.10 23.63 17.69
CA SER A 153 -2.11 23.24 16.70
C SER A 153 -1.66 23.58 15.28
N ILE A 154 -2.46 23.19 14.29
CA ILE A 154 -2.24 23.56 12.89
C ILE A 154 -2.24 25.08 12.66
N LYS A 155 -2.86 25.88 13.57
CA LYS A 155 -2.93 27.34 13.48
C LYS A 155 -1.62 28.01 13.90
N ASP A 156 -0.76 27.29 14.60
CA ASP A 156 0.53 27.79 15.05
C ASP A 156 1.62 27.66 14.00
N ILE A 157 1.34 27.01 12.89
CA ILE A 157 2.21 26.89 11.71
C ILE A 157 1.52 27.49 10.48
N GLN A 158 2.27 27.64 9.38
CA GLN A 158 1.71 28.01 8.06
C GLN A 158 1.68 26.76 7.18
N PRO A 159 0.56 26.00 7.15
CA PRO A 159 0.50 24.75 6.41
C PRO A 159 0.47 25.03 4.90
N ILE A 160 1.35 24.40 4.15
CA ILE A 160 1.44 24.47 2.69
C ILE A 160 1.13 23.09 2.12
N ARG A 161 0.18 23.01 1.19
CA ARG A 161 -0.12 21.75 0.51
C ARG A 161 0.94 21.46 -0.55
N VAL A 162 1.70 20.38 -0.36
CA VAL A 162 2.72 19.90 -1.30
C VAL A 162 2.64 18.38 -1.38
N SER A 163 2.83 17.81 -2.57
CA SER A 163 2.92 16.36 -2.76
C SER A 163 4.22 15.81 -2.14
N PHE A 164 4.23 14.55 -1.73
CA PHE A 164 5.44 13.95 -1.15
C PHE A 164 6.65 14.02 -2.08
N SER A 165 6.45 13.84 -3.38
CA SER A 165 7.49 13.91 -4.42
C SER A 165 8.10 15.30 -4.54
N ASP A 166 7.32 16.36 -4.29
CA ASP A 166 7.73 17.74 -4.49
C ASP A 166 8.33 18.39 -3.24
N MET A 167 8.10 17.82 -2.04
CA MET A 167 8.57 18.37 -0.77
C MET A 167 10.09 18.63 -0.73
N PRO A 168 10.98 17.70 -1.16
CA PRO A 168 12.41 17.95 -1.16
C PRO A 168 12.83 19.14 -2.03
N ALA A 169 12.22 19.27 -3.23
CA ALA A 169 12.50 20.35 -4.14
C ALA A 169 11.95 21.71 -3.62
N ALA A 170 10.76 21.70 -3.00
CA ALA A 170 10.20 22.90 -2.38
C ALA A 170 11.06 23.40 -1.21
N LEU A 171 11.61 22.46 -0.41
CA LEU A 171 12.56 22.82 0.65
C LEU A 171 13.87 23.39 0.08
N GLU A 172 14.41 22.78 -0.96
CA GLU A 172 15.64 23.21 -1.63
C GLU A 172 15.52 24.63 -2.20
N ARG A 173 14.34 24.98 -2.76
CA ARG A 173 14.07 26.35 -3.28
C ARG A 173 13.75 27.38 -2.19
N GLY A 174 13.50 26.94 -0.95
CA GLY A 174 13.07 27.85 0.14
C GLY A 174 11.58 28.24 0.07
N ASP A 175 10.76 27.52 -0.73
CA ASP A 175 9.31 27.75 -0.78
C ASP A 175 8.64 27.39 0.54
N ILE A 176 9.25 26.45 1.28
CA ILE A 176 8.86 25.96 2.60
C ILE A 176 10.07 25.93 3.55
N ASP A 177 9.81 26.07 4.85
CA ASP A 177 10.84 26.00 5.89
C ASP A 177 11.08 24.56 6.39
N ALA A 178 10.01 23.77 6.38
CA ALA A 178 10.00 22.38 6.83
C ALA A 178 8.90 21.58 6.10
N TYR A 179 8.92 20.26 6.24
CA TYR A 179 7.84 19.40 5.79
C TYR A 179 7.70 18.15 6.65
N VAL A 180 6.51 17.54 6.59
CA VAL A 180 6.26 16.21 7.16
C VAL A 180 6.07 15.25 6.00
N GLY A 181 7.09 14.44 5.74
CA GLY A 181 7.17 13.64 4.51
C GLY A 181 7.26 12.15 4.75
N ALA A 182 7.07 11.44 3.64
CA ALA A 182 7.25 9.99 3.53
C ALA A 182 8.56 9.68 2.81
N GLU A 183 9.25 8.62 3.23
CA GLU A 183 10.45 8.14 2.53
C GLU A 183 10.11 7.75 1.07
N PRO A 184 10.99 8.08 0.10
CA PRO A 184 12.37 8.52 0.26
C PRO A 184 12.58 10.06 0.34
N GLY A 185 11.52 10.89 0.41
CA GLY A 185 11.63 12.35 0.44
C GLY A 185 12.60 12.89 1.52
N PRO A 186 12.46 12.51 2.79
CA PRO A 186 13.41 12.87 3.85
C PRO A 186 14.85 12.53 3.50
N SER A 187 15.10 11.31 3.03
CA SER A 187 16.43 10.85 2.65
C SER A 187 17.00 11.56 1.42
N ILE A 188 16.15 11.97 0.46
CA ILE A 188 16.56 12.83 -0.67
C ILE A 188 17.09 14.16 -0.14
N SER A 189 16.37 14.79 0.78
CA SER A 189 16.78 16.08 1.35
C SER A 189 18.09 15.99 2.13
N VAL A 190 18.28 14.89 2.89
CA VAL A 190 19.52 14.62 3.64
C VAL A 190 20.68 14.32 2.68
N ALA A 191 20.49 13.43 1.71
CA ALA A 191 21.52 13.06 0.75
C ALA A 191 22.02 14.24 -0.09
N LYS A 192 21.13 15.18 -0.43
CA LYS A 192 21.47 16.42 -1.11
C LYS A 192 22.07 17.49 -0.20
N GLY A 193 22.07 17.30 1.13
CA GLY A 193 22.52 18.31 2.10
C GLY A 193 21.63 19.54 2.19
N VAL A 194 20.40 19.49 1.67
CA VAL A 194 19.42 20.60 1.68
C VAL A 194 18.50 20.55 2.90
N GLY A 195 18.35 19.36 3.51
CA GLY A 195 17.51 19.15 4.68
C GLY A 195 18.19 18.36 5.78
N LYS A 196 17.66 18.50 7.00
CA LYS A 196 18.01 17.71 8.18
C LYS A 196 16.74 17.10 8.79
N ILE A 197 16.85 15.89 9.35
CA ILE A 197 15.77 15.28 10.13
C ILE A 197 15.67 16.04 11.46
N VAL A 198 14.48 16.55 11.75
CA VAL A 198 14.14 17.16 13.02
C VAL A 198 13.66 16.09 14.00
N GLU A 199 12.73 15.23 13.52
CA GLU A 199 12.16 14.18 14.34
C GLU A 199 11.56 13.08 13.46
N PHE A 200 11.61 11.82 13.96
CA PHE A 200 10.72 10.75 13.53
C PHE A 200 9.51 10.75 14.48
N PRO A 201 8.30 11.15 14.03
CA PRO A 201 7.21 11.53 14.92
C PRO A 201 6.41 10.33 15.46
N TYR A 202 7.08 9.33 16.05
CA TYR A 202 6.47 8.09 16.52
C TYR A 202 6.17 8.05 18.02
N SER A 203 6.43 9.16 18.75
CA SER A 203 6.25 9.26 20.20
C SER A 203 4.80 9.42 20.65
N THR A 204 3.85 9.59 19.72
CA THR A 204 2.42 9.68 20.02
C THR A 204 1.80 8.28 20.16
N PRO A 205 0.60 8.14 20.76
CA PRO A 205 -0.11 6.87 20.80
C PRO A 205 -0.53 6.30 19.41
N THR A 206 -0.55 7.12 18.34
CA THR A 206 -0.66 6.61 16.96
C THR A 206 0.55 5.75 16.60
N GLY A 207 1.69 6.00 17.25
CA GLY A 207 2.93 5.25 17.04
C GLY A 207 3.43 5.36 15.61
N SER A 208 3.92 4.23 15.08
CA SER A 208 4.52 4.16 13.76
C SER A 208 3.64 3.56 12.68
N VAL A 209 2.35 3.30 12.95
CA VAL A 209 1.41 2.76 11.95
C VAL A 209 1.32 3.71 10.75
N ASN A 210 1.45 3.17 9.54
CA ASN A 210 1.50 4.02 8.35
C ASN A 210 0.61 3.49 7.22
N MET A 211 1.02 2.44 6.49
CA MET A 211 0.27 1.92 5.36
C MET A 211 -0.42 0.60 5.67
N VAL A 212 -1.57 0.41 5.04
CA VAL A 212 -2.45 -0.74 5.20
C VAL A 212 -2.70 -1.43 3.88
N MET A 213 -3.04 -2.71 3.95
CA MET A 213 -3.63 -3.46 2.83
C MET A 213 -5.14 -3.42 2.96
N THR A 214 -5.79 -3.11 1.86
CA THR A 214 -7.24 -2.98 1.78
C THR A 214 -7.80 -3.74 0.59
N THR A 215 -9.07 -4.04 0.66
CA THR A 215 -9.86 -4.53 -0.45
C THR A 215 -11.30 -4.01 -0.36
N HIS A 216 -12.09 -4.22 -1.40
CA HIS A 216 -13.52 -3.95 -1.37
C HIS A 216 -14.24 -4.96 -0.48
N GLN A 217 -15.19 -4.54 0.36
CA GLN A 217 -15.91 -5.41 1.31
C GLN A 217 -16.51 -6.66 0.66
N ALA A 218 -17.06 -6.55 -0.55
CA ALA A 218 -17.60 -7.70 -1.27
C ALA A 218 -16.56 -8.80 -1.53
N MET A 219 -15.27 -8.46 -1.66
CA MET A 219 -14.19 -9.44 -1.89
C MET A 219 -14.10 -10.47 -0.77
N LEU A 220 -14.33 -10.06 0.49
CA LEU A 220 -14.27 -10.96 1.64
C LEU A 220 -15.34 -12.05 1.58
N LYS A 221 -16.49 -11.73 0.98
CA LYS A 221 -17.63 -12.67 0.84
C LYS A 221 -17.55 -13.46 -0.46
N ASP A 222 -17.25 -12.78 -1.55
CA ASP A 222 -17.35 -13.36 -2.89
C ASP A 222 -16.12 -14.22 -3.24
N ASN A 223 -14.93 -13.85 -2.73
CA ASN A 223 -13.65 -14.51 -3.03
C ASN A 223 -12.72 -14.63 -1.81
N PRO A 224 -13.15 -15.26 -0.70
CA PRO A 224 -12.36 -15.34 0.53
C PRO A 224 -11.02 -16.09 0.33
N ASP A 225 -10.99 -17.10 -0.53
CA ASP A 225 -9.77 -17.86 -0.82
C ASP A 225 -8.74 -17.02 -1.59
N LEU A 226 -9.20 -16.11 -2.45
CA LEU A 226 -8.32 -15.15 -3.10
C LEU A 226 -7.69 -14.20 -2.09
N VAL A 227 -8.45 -13.71 -1.08
CA VAL A 227 -7.93 -12.86 -0.01
C VAL A 227 -6.83 -13.60 0.78
N LYS A 228 -7.05 -14.88 1.12
CA LYS A 228 -6.05 -15.72 1.81
C LYS A 228 -4.79 -15.91 0.95
N THR A 229 -4.97 -16.26 -0.31
CA THR A 229 -3.88 -16.45 -1.27
C THR A 229 -3.05 -15.19 -1.41
N PHE A 230 -3.71 -14.04 -1.56
CA PHE A 230 -3.06 -12.73 -1.64
C PHE A 230 -2.24 -12.43 -0.38
N LEU A 231 -2.84 -12.58 0.81
CA LEU A 231 -2.16 -12.30 2.08
C LEU A 231 -1.00 -13.26 2.35
N ALA A 232 -1.14 -14.54 2.01
CA ALA A 232 -0.06 -15.52 2.15
C ALA A 232 1.14 -15.18 1.25
N MET A 233 0.87 -14.77 0.01
CA MET A 233 1.89 -14.30 -0.92
C MET A 233 2.51 -12.98 -0.44
N HIS A 234 1.68 -12.02 0.01
CA HIS A 234 2.16 -10.74 0.54
C HIS A 234 3.08 -10.93 1.75
N ARG A 235 2.72 -11.83 2.67
CA ARG A 235 3.58 -12.23 3.79
C ARG A 235 4.95 -12.69 3.31
N LYS A 236 5.01 -13.65 2.39
CA LYS A 236 6.29 -14.18 1.85
C LYS A 236 7.13 -13.09 1.19
N ALA A 237 6.50 -12.23 0.41
CA ALA A 237 7.18 -11.10 -0.25
C ALA A 237 7.73 -10.09 0.77
N THR A 238 6.97 -9.79 1.83
CA THR A 238 7.38 -8.89 2.91
C THR A 238 8.55 -9.48 3.69
N GLU A 239 8.44 -10.74 4.14
CA GLU A 239 9.49 -11.46 4.88
C GLU A 239 10.77 -11.56 4.03
N TYR A 240 10.64 -11.83 2.73
CA TYR A 240 11.78 -11.84 1.81
C TYR A 240 12.44 -10.46 1.71
N ALA A 241 11.68 -9.39 1.49
CA ALA A 241 12.20 -8.03 1.34
C ALA A 241 12.92 -7.58 2.62
N MET A 242 12.33 -7.85 3.79
CA MET A 242 12.94 -7.51 5.09
C MET A 242 14.16 -8.35 5.43
N GLY A 243 14.18 -9.63 5.05
CA GLY A 243 15.32 -10.53 5.24
C GLY A 243 16.44 -10.34 4.23
N ASN A 244 16.20 -9.64 3.11
CA ASN A 244 17.15 -9.45 2.00
C ASN A 244 17.33 -7.97 1.68
N ARG A 245 18.02 -7.24 2.57
CA ARG A 245 18.21 -5.79 2.47
C ARG A 245 18.76 -5.33 1.12
N GLY A 246 19.69 -6.09 0.53
CA GLY A 246 20.24 -5.78 -0.80
C GLY A 246 19.15 -5.80 -1.88
N ALA A 247 18.35 -6.87 -1.92
CA ALA A 247 17.24 -6.99 -2.87
C ALA A 247 16.19 -5.90 -2.66
N PHE A 248 15.89 -5.53 -1.39
CA PHE A 248 14.98 -4.43 -1.08
C PHE A 248 15.50 -3.09 -1.63
N ILE A 249 16.77 -2.77 -1.39
CA ILE A 249 17.40 -1.55 -1.90
C ILE A 249 17.39 -1.53 -3.44
N ASP A 250 17.80 -2.61 -4.09
CA ASP A 250 17.85 -2.70 -5.55
C ASP A 250 16.45 -2.51 -6.17
N MET A 251 15.43 -3.17 -5.62
CA MET A 251 14.05 -3.00 -6.06
C MET A 251 13.56 -1.56 -5.88
N ALA A 252 13.83 -0.95 -4.71
CA ALA A 252 13.44 0.43 -4.43
C ALA A 252 14.15 1.41 -5.39
N MET A 253 15.43 1.23 -5.67
CA MET A 253 16.17 2.01 -6.67
C MET A 253 15.51 1.91 -8.05
N GLN A 254 15.22 0.70 -8.50
CA GLN A 254 14.61 0.45 -9.81
C GLN A 254 13.23 1.07 -9.94
N LYS A 255 12.38 0.94 -8.91
CA LYS A 255 10.98 1.36 -8.96
C LYS A 255 10.77 2.85 -8.66
N LEU A 256 11.65 3.45 -7.87
CA LEU A 256 11.54 4.85 -7.46
C LEU A 256 12.49 5.78 -8.24
N GLY A 257 13.41 5.22 -9.03
CA GLY A 257 14.38 6.01 -9.81
C GLY A 257 15.35 6.83 -8.94
N GLN A 258 15.59 6.39 -7.69
CA GLN A 258 16.48 7.09 -6.78
C GLN A 258 17.87 6.42 -6.71
N PRO A 259 18.96 7.20 -6.56
CA PRO A 259 20.28 6.65 -6.45
C PRO A 259 20.47 5.83 -5.18
N ARG A 260 21.36 4.82 -5.24
CA ARG A 260 21.64 3.90 -4.12
C ARG A 260 21.89 4.60 -2.78
N PRO A 261 22.74 5.65 -2.69
CA PRO A 261 22.99 6.31 -1.40
C PRO A 261 21.71 6.86 -0.74
N THR A 262 20.79 7.40 -1.52
CA THR A 262 19.49 7.89 -1.01
C THR A 262 18.65 6.74 -0.46
N ILE A 263 18.56 5.62 -1.18
CA ILE A 263 17.78 4.46 -0.73
C ILE A 263 18.42 3.79 0.48
N GLU A 264 19.74 3.77 0.58
CA GLU A 264 20.46 3.24 1.76
C GLU A 264 20.20 4.04 3.03
N ILE A 265 19.99 5.37 2.91
CA ILE A 265 19.53 6.21 4.03
C ILE A 265 18.04 5.92 4.34
N ALA A 266 17.20 5.77 3.33
CA ALA A 266 15.75 5.59 3.50
C ALA A 266 15.36 4.21 4.04
N ALA A 267 16.03 3.15 3.59
CA ALA A 267 15.64 1.77 3.86
C ALA A 267 15.59 1.39 5.36
N PRO A 268 16.49 1.87 6.25
CA PRO A 268 16.38 1.59 7.69
C PRO A 268 15.23 2.33 8.38
N ASN A 269 14.68 3.36 7.75
CA ASN A 269 13.58 4.14 8.31
C ASN A 269 12.21 3.50 8.06
N VAL A 270 12.13 2.47 7.22
CA VAL A 270 10.90 1.81 6.79
C VAL A 270 10.87 0.39 7.36
N GLU A 271 9.72 0.00 7.87
CA GLU A 271 9.45 -1.34 8.39
C GLU A 271 8.28 -1.94 7.59
N LEU A 272 8.61 -2.72 6.57
CA LEU A 272 7.58 -3.48 5.85
C LEU A 272 7.01 -4.55 6.78
N THR A 273 5.69 -4.68 6.77
CA THR A 273 4.99 -5.63 7.62
C THR A 273 3.74 -6.16 6.93
N TRP A 274 3.14 -7.21 7.44
CA TRP A 274 1.90 -7.78 6.96
C TRP A 274 0.91 -8.03 8.10
N ASN A 275 1.43 -8.09 9.33
CA ASN A 275 0.66 -8.48 10.51
C ASN A 275 -0.14 -7.31 11.10
N THR A 276 -1.32 -7.65 11.65
CA THR A 276 -2.22 -6.74 12.37
C THR A 276 -2.53 -7.37 13.73
N ASP A 277 -1.60 -7.30 14.66
CA ASP A 277 -1.80 -7.75 16.02
C ASP A 277 -2.72 -6.81 16.83
N ALA A 278 -2.98 -7.16 18.08
CA ALA A 278 -3.88 -6.39 18.95
C ALA A 278 -3.35 -4.96 19.22
N ASP A 279 -2.03 -4.77 19.31
CA ASP A 279 -1.43 -3.45 19.50
C ASP A 279 -1.63 -2.60 18.24
N TRP A 280 -1.38 -3.17 17.06
CA TRP A 280 -1.65 -2.50 15.80
C TRP A 280 -3.10 -2.04 15.67
N VAL A 281 -4.06 -2.90 16.00
CA VAL A 281 -5.51 -2.57 15.98
C VAL A 281 -5.82 -1.44 16.96
N THR A 282 -5.23 -1.46 18.16
CA THR A 282 -5.40 -0.42 19.17
C THR A 282 -4.91 0.93 18.66
N ARG A 283 -3.73 0.98 18.04
CA ARG A 283 -3.14 2.18 17.44
C ARG A 283 -3.97 2.68 16.25
N ALA A 284 -4.45 1.79 15.39
CA ALA A 284 -5.31 2.16 14.27
C ALA A 284 -6.66 2.78 14.73
N LYS A 285 -7.24 2.27 15.83
CA LYS A 285 -8.44 2.86 16.44
C LYS A 285 -8.14 4.23 17.07
N TYR A 286 -7.04 4.35 17.79
CA TYR A 286 -6.60 5.65 18.33
C TYR A 286 -6.38 6.67 17.22
N TYR A 287 -5.76 6.24 16.12
CA TYR A 287 -5.57 7.06 14.92
C TYR A 287 -6.90 7.63 14.40
N GLY A 288 -7.92 6.79 14.25
CA GLY A 288 -9.27 7.24 13.88
C GLY A 288 -9.87 8.22 14.89
N SER A 289 -9.65 8.01 16.19
CA SER A 289 -10.11 8.94 17.24
C SER A 289 -9.45 10.31 17.10
N GLN A 290 -8.17 10.38 16.77
CA GLN A 290 -7.48 11.65 16.49
C GLN A 290 -8.07 12.34 15.25
N MET A 291 -8.35 11.60 14.16
CA MET A 291 -9.00 12.16 12.98
C MET A 291 -10.39 12.75 13.30
N LEU A 292 -11.15 12.11 14.19
CA LEU A 292 -12.44 12.63 14.65
C LEU A 292 -12.27 13.90 15.48
N GLU A 293 -11.35 13.92 16.43
CA GLU A 293 -11.05 15.08 17.27
C GLU A 293 -10.59 16.28 16.43
N MET A 294 -9.75 16.03 15.43
CA MET A 294 -9.26 17.03 14.48
C MET A 294 -10.29 17.43 13.41
N LYS A 295 -11.50 16.86 13.49
CA LYS A 295 -12.62 17.12 12.54
C LYS A 295 -12.29 16.76 11.07
N GLN A 296 -11.35 15.85 10.86
CA GLN A 296 -11.05 15.29 9.54
C GLN A 296 -12.12 14.28 9.10
N ILE A 297 -12.77 13.62 10.06
CA ILE A 297 -13.94 12.78 9.87
C ILE A 297 -15.09 13.25 10.78
N ARG A 298 -16.33 12.92 10.41
CA ARG A 298 -17.53 13.30 11.20
C ARG A 298 -17.95 12.23 12.19
N GLN A 299 -17.54 10.99 11.97
CA GLN A 299 -17.83 9.82 12.78
C GLN A 299 -16.70 8.79 12.63
N LEU A 300 -16.55 7.92 13.62
CA LEU A 300 -15.62 6.80 13.50
C LEU A 300 -16.15 5.76 12.51
N PRO A 301 -15.29 5.05 11.80
CA PRO A 301 -15.71 3.87 11.05
C PRO A 301 -16.29 2.83 12.02
N ASP A 302 -17.20 1.99 11.53
CA ASP A 302 -17.55 0.77 12.25
C ASP A 302 -16.37 -0.21 12.17
N TYR A 303 -15.55 -0.24 13.22
CA TYR A 303 -14.34 -1.05 13.25
C TYR A 303 -14.61 -2.56 13.17
N SER A 304 -15.83 -3.03 13.46
CA SER A 304 -16.18 -4.44 13.36
C SER A 304 -16.26 -4.92 11.91
N SER A 305 -16.58 -4.02 10.99
CA SER A 305 -16.66 -4.26 9.55
C SER A 305 -15.50 -3.64 8.77
N PHE A 306 -14.85 -2.60 9.33
CA PHE A 306 -13.78 -1.86 8.67
C PHE A 306 -12.39 -2.50 8.81
N ILE A 307 -12.10 -3.20 9.92
CA ILE A 307 -10.84 -3.91 10.14
C ILE A 307 -11.11 -5.41 10.27
N ASN A 308 -10.67 -6.19 9.30
CA ASN A 308 -10.76 -7.64 9.34
C ASN A 308 -9.37 -8.25 9.55
N THR A 309 -9.14 -8.82 10.75
CA THR A 309 -7.87 -9.47 11.11
C THR A 309 -7.93 -11.00 10.98
N SER A 310 -9.10 -11.59 10.65
CA SER A 310 -9.26 -13.04 10.63
C SER A 310 -8.38 -13.72 9.60
N PHE A 311 -8.29 -13.16 8.38
CA PHE A 311 -7.45 -13.70 7.31
C PHE A 311 -5.95 -13.62 7.64
N VAL A 312 -5.50 -12.50 8.26
CA VAL A 312 -4.10 -12.39 8.74
C VAL A 312 -3.83 -13.46 9.79
N ALA A 313 -4.75 -13.68 10.74
CA ALA A 313 -4.60 -14.71 11.77
C ALA A 313 -4.55 -16.14 11.18
N GLU A 314 -5.31 -16.42 10.12
CA GLU A 314 -5.23 -17.69 9.40
C GLU A 314 -3.86 -17.84 8.70
N VAL A 315 -3.42 -16.81 7.96
CA VAL A 315 -2.15 -16.81 7.24
C VAL A 315 -0.95 -16.91 8.20
N ALA A 316 -1.05 -16.33 9.40
CA ALA A 316 -0.01 -16.44 10.42
C ALA A 316 0.27 -17.88 10.88
N ARG A 317 -0.72 -18.79 10.75
CA ARG A 317 -0.62 -20.21 11.12
C ARG A 317 -0.05 -21.09 9.99
N LEU A 318 0.03 -20.55 8.77
CA LEU A 318 0.65 -21.28 7.66
C LEU A 318 2.16 -21.38 7.91
N LYS A 319 2.71 -22.60 7.74
CA LYS A 319 4.15 -22.87 7.83
C LYS A 319 4.90 -22.37 6.61
#